data_af0c6c142956c726e1fbd46dbb91cee7
#
_entry.id   af0c6c142956c726e1fbd46dbb91cee7
#
_cell.length_a   1.000
_cell.length_b   1.000
_cell.length_c   1.000
_cell.angle_alpha   90.00
_cell.angle_beta   90.00
_cell.angle_gamma   90.00
#
_symmetry.space_group_name_H-M   'P 1'
#
loop_
_entity.id
_entity.type
_entity.pdbx_description
1 polymer ?
#
loop_
_entity_poly.entity_id
_entity_poly.type
_entity_poly.pdbx_seq_one_letter_code
_entity_poly.pdbx_strand_id
1 'polypeptide(L)'
;MVQRLISANASEIKRMSKEELFQSIKASEGRVILSENVVVHPSVAGDITCAEMSKAYGADMILLNVFDVNQPIVVAAYEGQYTAETCVPNDEVVHRLKELVGLPIGMNVEPVDENLDLASTRVSIEPGRKASAATFKKANELGLDFILLTGNPGTGVTNDLIAKNVALAKKHFDGIIIAGKMHSSGVDEPVVSLKSAEQFIEAGADIVLVPAVGTVWGIDDQQVKEVVDFAHSKGKLVMSAIGTSQESAQPEVIQAIGIRNKILGVDIQH
;
A
#
# COMPACT_ATOMS: atom_id res chain seq x y z
N MET A 1 15.61 -11.79 -19.52
CA MET A 1 15.85 -12.02 -18.07
C MET A 1 15.10 -10.92 -17.36
N VAL A 2 14.20 -11.25 -16.42
CA VAL A 2 13.46 -10.24 -15.67
C VAL A 2 14.42 -9.54 -14.71
N GLN A 3 14.45 -8.21 -14.74
CA GLN A 3 15.27 -7.42 -13.83
C GLN A 3 14.59 -7.33 -12.46
N ARG A 4 15.36 -7.48 -11.38
CA ARG A 4 14.84 -7.31 -10.00
C ARG A 4 14.55 -5.84 -9.74
N LEU A 5 13.44 -5.51 -9.08
CA LEU A 5 13.09 -4.14 -8.73
C LEU A 5 14.20 -3.45 -7.93
N ILE A 6 14.74 -4.15 -6.93
CA ILE A 6 15.86 -3.68 -6.08
C ILE A 6 17.18 -3.43 -6.83
N SER A 7 17.27 -3.74 -8.11
CA SER A 7 18.46 -3.54 -8.94
C SER A 7 18.16 -2.73 -10.21
N ALA A 8 16.92 -2.29 -10.37
CA ALA A 8 16.49 -1.50 -11.52
C ALA A 8 16.83 -0.01 -11.34
N ASN A 9 17.22 0.63 -12.44
CA ASN A 9 17.41 2.08 -12.45
C ASN A 9 16.08 2.82 -12.54
N ALA A 10 16.02 4.07 -12.07
CA ALA A 10 14.83 4.91 -12.15
C ALA A 10 14.26 5.00 -13.59
N SER A 11 15.13 5.09 -14.61
CA SER A 11 14.72 5.13 -16.02
C SER A 11 14.14 3.81 -16.53
N GLU A 12 14.48 2.68 -15.93
CA GLU A 12 13.93 1.36 -16.23
C GLU A 12 12.58 1.19 -15.52
N ILE A 13 12.50 1.53 -14.23
CA ILE A 13 11.27 1.49 -13.44
C ILE A 13 10.18 2.33 -14.10
N LYS A 14 10.50 3.55 -14.53
CA LYS A 14 9.55 4.47 -15.19
C LYS A 14 8.90 3.89 -16.46
N ARG A 15 9.52 2.89 -17.09
CA ARG A 15 9.03 2.27 -18.34
C ARG A 15 8.36 0.92 -18.13
N MET A 16 8.40 0.38 -16.91
CA MET A 16 7.81 -0.92 -16.63
C MET A 16 6.29 -0.89 -16.84
N SER A 17 5.77 -1.84 -17.59
CA SER A 17 4.35 -2.16 -17.56
C SER A 17 3.96 -2.74 -16.20
N LYS A 18 2.66 -2.88 -15.94
CA LYS A 18 2.14 -3.57 -14.76
C LYS A 18 2.77 -4.96 -14.59
N GLU A 19 2.79 -5.74 -15.67
CA GLU A 19 3.32 -7.11 -15.70
C GLU A 19 4.82 -7.13 -15.43
N GLU A 20 5.57 -6.19 -16.01
CA GLU A 20 7.01 -6.06 -15.79
C GLU A 20 7.32 -5.66 -14.35
N LEU A 21 6.58 -4.70 -13.78
CA LEU A 21 6.71 -4.32 -12.38
C LEU A 21 6.40 -5.49 -11.44
N PHE A 22 5.29 -6.21 -11.69
CA PHE A 22 4.92 -7.39 -10.91
C PHE A 22 6.03 -8.46 -10.95
N GLN A 23 6.56 -8.78 -12.13
CA GLN A 23 7.64 -9.76 -12.28
C GLN A 23 8.95 -9.27 -11.66
N SER A 24 9.23 -7.97 -11.70
CA SER A 24 10.39 -7.34 -11.09
C SER A 24 10.35 -7.44 -9.55
N ILE A 25 9.17 -7.24 -8.95
CA ILE A 25 8.94 -7.47 -7.52
C ILE A 25 9.19 -8.94 -7.18
N LYS A 26 8.56 -9.87 -7.90
CA LYS A 26 8.73 -11.32 -7.71
C LYS A 26 10.19 -11.74 -7.80
N ALA A 27 10.92 -11.26 -8.80
CA ALA A 27 12.33 -11.55 -9.00
C ALA A 27 13.24 -11.00 -7.87
N SER A 28 12.73 -10.10 -7.04
CA SER A 28 13.47 -9.54 -5.89
C SER A 28 13.47 -10.47 -4.66
N GLU A 29 12.69 -11.56 -4.67
CA GLU A 29 12.75 -12.67 -3.70
C GLU A 29 12.58 -12.21 -2.25
N GLY A 30 11.51 -11.47 -1.95
CA GLY A 30 11.15 -11.01 -0.60
C GLY A 30 12.03 -9.89 -0.05
N ARG A 31 12.73 -9.16 -0.91
CA ARG A 31 13.64 -8.05 -0.53
C ARG A 31 13.11 -6.66 -0.86
N VAL A 32 11.91 -6.56 -1.43
CA VAL A 32 11.28 -5.27 -1.72
C VAL A 32 10.79 -4.63 -0.43
N ILE A 33 11.16 -3.37 -0.23
CA ILE A 33 10.69 -2.55 0.89
C ILE A 33 9.73 -1.50 0.34
N LEU A 34 8.49 -1.51 0.84
CA LEU A 34 7.49 -0.48 0.55
C LEU A 34 7.39 0.45 1.76
N SER A 35 7.52 1.74 1.54
CA SER A 35 7.33 2.75 2.59
C SER A 35 6.00 3.47 2.42
N GLU A 36 5.17 3.46 3.45
CA GLU A 36 3.94 4.24 3.51
C GLU A 36 4.23 5.65 4.01
N ASN A 37 3.74 6.65 3.29
CA ASN A 37 3.97 8.06 3.59
C ASN A 37 2.64 8.81 3.72
N VAL A 38 2.38 9.42 4.86
CA VAL A 38 1.23 10.31 5.06
C VAL A 38 1.52 11.64 4.35
N VAL A 39 0.82 11.89 3.25
CA VAL A 39 1.15 12.98 2.30
C VAL A 39 1.00 14.39 2.87
N VAL A 40 0.22 14.54 3.95
CA VAL A 40 -0.05 15.85 4.60
C VAL A 40 0.97 16.19 5.68
N HIS A 41 1.93 15.31 5.97
CA HIS A 41 2.99 15.55 6.95
C HIS A 41 4.32 15.88 6.28
N PRO A 42 5.07 16.85 6.83
CA PRO A 42 6.45 17.10 6.38
C PRO A 42 7.36 15.95 6.79
N SER A 43 8.44 15.74 6.06
CA SER A 43 9.53 14.89 6.49
C SER A 43 10.31 15.53 7.65
N VAL A 44 11.19 14.77 8.30
CA VAL A 44 12.06 15.30 9.37
C VAL A 44 13.04 16.37 8.86
N ALA A 45 13.29 16.43 7.55
CA ALA A 45 14.13 17.47 6.94
C ALA A 45 13.35 18.74 6.58
N GLY A 46 12.01 18.67 6.52
CA GLY A 46 11.11 19.79 6.32
C GLY A 46 10.92 20.26 4.87
N ASP A 47 11.97 20.32 4.10
CA ASP A 47 12.01 20.85 2.72
C ASP A 47 12.14 19.80 1.61
N ILE A 48 12.15 18.52 1.99
CA ILE A 48 12.06 17.38 1.08
C ILE A 48 10.86 16.49 1.42
N THR A 49 10.35 15.77 0.44
CA THR A 49 9.20 14.89 0.65
C THR A 49 9.53 13.69 1.55
N CYS A 50 8.52 13.12 2.21
CA CYS A 50 8.67 11.84 2.91
C CYS A 50 9.13 10.73 1.95
N ALA A 51 8.72 10.78 0.67
CA ALA A 51 9.13 9.82 -0.35
C ALA A 51 10.64 9.87 -0.66
N GLU A 52 11.23 11.07 -0.78
CA GLU A 52 12.68 11.22 -0.94
C GLU A 52 13.45 10.72 0.28
N MET A 53 12.94 11.02 1.48
CA MET A 53 13.51 10.50 2.72
C MET A 53 13.45 8.97 2.75
N SER A 54 12.29 8.39 2.44
CA SER A 54 12.11 6.93 2.41
C SER A 54 13.05 6.26 1.41
N LYS A 55 13.21 6.83 0.20
CA LYS A 55 14.18 6.35 -0.78
C LYS A 55 15.62 6.41 -0.26
N ALA A 56 16.00 7.51 0.40
CA ALA A 56 17.34 7.66 0.96
C ALA A 56 17.66 6.60 2.02
N TYR A 57 16.62 6.09 2.71
CA TYR A 57 16.72 5.01 3.68
C TYR A 57 16.45 3.60 3.10
N GLY A 58 16.30 3.45 1.78
CA GLY A 58 16.29 2.17 1.10
C GLY A 58 14.91 1.63 0.72
N ALA A 59 13.88 2.46 0.68
CA ALA A 59 12.59 2.06 0.09
C ALA A 59 12.71 1.80 -1.41
N ASP A 60 12.02 0.77 -1.89
CA ASP A 60 11.91 0.37 -3.29
C ASP A 60 10.58 0.76 -3.92
N MET A 61 9.55 1.01 -3.11
CA MET A 61 8.21 1.45 -3.49
C MET A 61 7.67 2.46 -2.48
N ILE A 62 6.82 3.37 -2.93
CA ILE A 62 6.18 4.39 -2.07
C ILE A 62 4.66 4.22 -2.12
N LEU A 63 4.03 4.17 -0.95
CA LEU A 63 2.59 4.15 -0.78
C LEU A 63 2.12 5.47 -0.15
N LEU A 64 1.24 6.18 -0.83
CA LEU A 64 0.67 7.44 -0.35
C LEU A 64 -0.55 7.16 0.52
N ASN A 65 -0.49 7.52 1.80
CA ASN A 65 -1.62 7.50 2.71
C ASN A 65 -2.21 8.90 2.88
N VAL A 66 -3.53 8.98 3.12
CA VAL A 66 -4.30 10.24 3.18
C VAL A 66 -4.27 11.02 1.85
N PHE A 67 -3.97 10.36 0.74
CA PHE A 67 -3.95 10.96 -0.58
C PHE A 67 -5.36 11.00 -1.19
N ASP A 68 -5.87 12.21 -1.44
CA ASP A 68 -7.15 12.43 -2.12
C ASP A 68 -6.91 12.71 -3.61
N VAL A 69 -7.39 11.83 -4.49
CA VAL A 69 -7.23 12.00 -5.94
C VAL A 69 -7.96 13.23 -6.49
N ASN A 70 -8.95 13.77 -5.76
CA ASN A 70 -9.69 14.98 -6.15
C ASN A 70 -8.99 16.27 -5.67
N GLN A 71 -8.09 16.15 -4.70
CA GLN A 71 -7.28 17.24 -4.14
C GLN A 71 -5.83 16.76 -3.97
N PRO A 72 -5.14 16.41 -5.06
CA PRO A 72 -3.85 15.73 -5.01
C PRO A 72 -2.74 16.66 -4.52
N ILE A 73 -2.35 16.50 -3.25
CA ILE A 73 -1.26 17.23 -2.60
C ILE A 73 -0.23 16.25 -2.02
N VAL A 74 1.04 16.66 -2.01
CA VAL A 74 2.11 16.04 -1.23
C VAL A 74 2.98 17.15 -0.68
N VAL A 75 3.14 17.19 0.64
CA VAL A 75 3.96 18.20 1.31
C VAL A 75 5.41 18.13 0.81
N ALA A 76 5.99 19.28 0.53
CA ALA A 76 7.35 19.50 0.00
C ALA A 76 7.59 18.99 -1.43
N ALA A 77 6.56 18.56 -2.18
CA ALA A 77 6.73 18.21 -3.59
C ALA A 77 7.08 19.41 -4.50
N TYR A 78 6.70 20.61 -4.05
CA TYR A 78 6.97 21.88 -4.73
C TYR A 78 7.53 22.91 -3.75
N GLU A 79 8.37 23.82 -4.27
CA GLU A 79 8.94 24.91 -3.48
C GLU A 79 7.87 25.78 -2.82
N GLY A 80 8.04 26.10 -1.54
CA GLY A 80 7.10 26.90 -0.76
C GLY A 80 5.89 26.12 -0.19
N GLN A 81 5.73 24.83 -0.54
CA GLN A 81 4.63 23.99 -0.09
C GLN A 81 5.08 23.00 1.01
N TYR A 82 5.52 23.53 2.14
CA TYR A 82 6.15 22.73 3.22
C TYR A 82 5.19 22.33 4.35
N THR A 83 3.92 22.69 4.26
CA THR A 83 2.84 22.24 5.17
C THR A 83 1.58 21.95 4.36
N ALA A 84 0.64 21.18 4.93
CA ALA A 84 -0.61 20.88 4.25
C ALA A 84 -1.40 22.15 3.84
N GLU A 85 -1.36 23.18 4.67
CA GLU A 85 -2.06 24.46 4.44
C GLU A 85 -1.44 25.29 3.30
N THR A 86 -0.15 25.08 3.02
CA THR A 86 0.54 25.77 1.93
C THR A 86 0.50 25.00 0.61
N CYS A 87 0.09 23.73 0.65
CA CYS A 87 -0.03 22.90 -0.55
C CYS A 87 -1.19 23.36 -1.45
N VAL A 88 -0.95 23.37 -2.74
CA VAL A 88 -1.95 23.61 -3.78
C VAL A 88 -2.17 22.32 -4.55
N PRO A 89 -3.40 21.82 -4.67
CA PRO A 89 -3.69 20.61 -5.44
C PRO A 89 -3.15 20.69 -6.88
N ASN A 90 -2.47 19.62 -7.30
CA ASN A 90 -1.82 19.58 -8.60
C ASN A 90 -1.86 18.15 -9.16
N ASP A 91 -2.51 17.94 -10.29
CA ASP A 91 -2.63 16.64 -10.95
C ASP A 91 -1.26 16.05 -11.39
N GLU A 92 -0.24 16.87 -11.51
CA GLU A 92 1.12 16.44 -11.86
C GLU A 92 1.94 15.97 -10.62
N VAL A 93 1.39 16.01 -9.41
CA VAL A 93 2.17 15.72 -8.18
C VAL A 93 2.73 14.31 -8.13
N VAL A 94 2.02 13.31 -8.66
CA VAL A 94 2.52 11.92 -8.73
C VAL A 94 3.67 11.82 -9.73
N HIS A 95 3.56 12.46 -10.89
CA HIS A 95 4.65 12.54 -11.87
C HIS A 95 5.86 13.25 -11.27
N ARG A 96 5.63 14.34 -10.55
CA ARG A 96 6.70 15.05 -9.83
C ARG A 96 7.39 14.15 -8.81
N LEU A 97 6.66 13.38 -8.02
CA LEU A 97 7.25 12.42 -7.09
C LEU A 97 8.10 11.36 -7.82
N LYS A 98 7.59 10.82 -8.93
CA LYS A 98 8.35 9.86 -9.74
C LYS A 98 9.65 10.44 -10.31
N GLU A 99 9.68 11.73 -10.60
CA GLU A 99 10.92 12.42 -10.98
C GLU A 99 11.90 12.52 -9.81
N LEU A 100 11.41 12.87 -8.62
CA LEU A 100 12.24 13.03 -7.42
C LEU A 100 12.81 11.70 -6.92
N VAL A 101 12.00 10.63 -6.90
CA VAL A 101 12.41 9.37 -6.29
C VAL A 101 12.75 8.25 -7.28
N GLY A 102 12.19 8.26 -8.49
CA GLY A 102 12.41 7.20 -9.50
C GLY A 102 11.91 5.82 -9.05
N LEU A 103 10.89 5.77 -8.19
CA LEU A 103 10.29 4.55 -7.64
C LEU A 103 8.84 4.40 -8.08
N PRO A 104 8.26 3.19 -8.05
CA PRO A 104 6.82 3.00 -8.21
C PRO A 104 6.06 3.69 -7.09
N ILE A 105 4.98 4.40 -7.44
CA ILE A 105 4.14 5.15 -6.52
C ILE A 105 2.72 4.58 -6.54
N GLY A 106 2.17 4.29 -5.36
CA GLY A 106 0.78 3.87 -5.19
C GLY A 106 0.08 4.68 -4.10
N MET A 107 -1.20 4.37 -3.89
CA MET A 107 -2.00 5.00 -2.85
C MET A 107 -2.91 4.02 -2.11
N ASN A 108 -3.26 4.34 -0.87
CA ASN A 108 -4.35 3.69 -0.14
C ASN A 108 -5.70 4.13 -0.70
N VAL A 109 -6.60 3.16 -0.88
CA VAL A 109 -8.00 3.39 -1.25
C VAL A 109 -8.90 2.62 -0.30
N GLU A 110 -9.88 3.29 0.29
CA GLU A 110 -10.68 2.75 1.38
C GLU A 110 -12.11 2.38 0.91
N PRO A 111 -12.45 1.09 0.85
CA PRO A 111 -13.80 0.62 0.53
C PRO A 111 -14.70 0.71 1.76
N VAL A 112 -15.07 1.93 2.18
CA VAL A 112 -15.84 2.20 3.39
C VAL A 112 -17.34 1.95 3.20
N ASP A 113 -18.02 1.48 4.25
CA ASP A 113 -19.47 1.52 4.39
C ASP A 113 -19.85 2.48 5.51
N GLU A 114 -20.47 3.60 5.13
CA GLU A 114 -20.88 4.65 6.08
C GLU A 114 -22.02 4.23 7.02
N ASN A 115 -22.73 3.14 6.72
CA ASN A 115 -23.85 2.63 7.50
C ASN A 115 -23.45 1.46 8.44
N LEU A 116 -22.19 1.00 8.38
CA LEU A 116 -21.72 -0.09 9.21
C LEU A 116 -21.61 0.33 10.68
N ASP A 117 -22.14 -0.47 11.60
CA ASP A 117 -21.91 -0.28 13.04
C ASP A 117 -20.45 -0.59 13.38
N LEU A 118 -19.78 0.33 14.05
CA LEU A 118 -18.37 0.21 14.43
C LEU A 118 -18.20 0.08 15.93
N ALA A 119 -17.23 -0.72 16.33
CA ALA A 119 -16.81 -0.82 17.73
C ALA A 119 -16.01 0.39 18.21
N SER A 120 -15.62 1.31 17.30
CA SER A 120 -14.86 2.53 17.58
C SER A 120 -15.55 3.77 17.00
N THR A 121 -15.05 4.96 17.37
CA THR A 121 -15.53 6.22 16.78
C THR A 121 -15.27 6.22 15.27
N ARG A 122 -16.30 6.52 14.47
CA ARG A 122 -16.20 6.63 13.03
C ARG A 122 -15.33 7.80 12.61
N VAL A 123 -14.42 7.54 11.68
CA VAL A 123 -13.64 8.56 10.98
C VAL A 123 -14.22 8.72 9.58
N SER A 124 -14.68 9.94 9.25
CA SER A 124 -15.08 10.27 7.87
C SER A 124 -13.85 10.62 7.05
N ILE A 125 -13.84 10.17 5.79
CA ILE A 125 -12.75 10.44 4.85
C ILE A 125 -13.28 11.11 3.58
N GLU A 126 -12.40 11.80 2.88
CA GLU A 126 -12.69 12.51 1.64
C GLU A 126 -13.11 11.56 0.51
N PRO A 127 -13.99 12.00 -0.41
CA PRO A 127 -14.46 11.15 -1.50
C PRO A 127 -13.38 10.55 -2.40
N GLY A 128 -12.30 11.30 -2.66
CA GLY A 128 -11.20 10.84 -3.51
C GLY A 128 -10.28 9.79 -2.85
N ARG A 129 -10.48 9.50 -1.55
CA ARG A 129 -9.85 8.38 -0.82
C ARG A 129 -10.73 7.14 -0.81
N LYS A 130 -12.05 7.27 -1.04
CA LYS A 130 -12.99 6.15 -1.04
C LYS A 130 -12.91 5.34 -2.33
N ALA A 131 -13.08 4.04 -2.20
CA ALA A 131 -13.11 3.14 -3.35
C ALA A 131 -14.34 3.41 -4.23
N SER A 132 -14.10 3.82 -5.47
CA SER A 132 -15.14 4.06 -6.49
C SER A 132 -14.55 3.97 -7.89
N ALA A 133 -15.40 3.76 -8.89
CA ALA A 133 -14.97 3.78 -10.29
C ALA A 133 -14.33 5.12 -10.69
N ALA A 134 -14.80 6.24 -10.13
CA ALA A 134 -14.23 7.57 -10.37
C ALA A 134 -12.83 7.69 -9.78
N THR A 135 -12.65 7.27 -8.51
CA THR A 135 -11.34 7.25 -7.83
C THR A 135 -10.33 6.41 -8.59
N PHE A 136 -10.70 5.21 -9.05
CA PHE A 136 -9.80 4.31 -9.79
C PHE A 136 -9.39 4.89 -11.15
N LYS A 137 -10.33 5.51 -11.89
CA LYS A 137 -10.00 6.21 -13.15
C LYS A 137 -9.07 7.40 -12.91
N LYS A 138 -9.36 8.20 -11.89
CA LYS A 138 -8.51 9.35 -11.54
C LYS A 138 -7.12 8.91 -11.09
N ALA A 139 -7.01 7.76 -10.40
CA ALA A 139 -5.72 7.17 -10.06
C ALA A 139 -4.87 6.81 -11.30
N ASN A 140 -5.50 6.28 -12.37
CA ASN A 140 -4.82 6.09 -13.67
C ASN A 140 -4.36 7.43 -14.28
N GLU A 141 -5.24 8.44 -14.31
CA GLU A 141 -4.93 9.75 -14.87
C GLU A 141 -3.75 10.42 -14.16
N LEU A 142 -3.67 10.28 -12.84
CA LEU A 142 -2.56 10.78 -12.03
C LEU A 142 -1.27 9.96 -12.22
N GLY A 143 -1.32 8.80 -12.88
CA GLY A 143 -0.15 7.98 -13.16
C GLY A 143 0.30 7.09 -12.00
N LEU A 144 -0.59 6.66 -11.11
CA LEU A 144 -0.26 5.72 -10.03
C LEU A 144 0.03 4.31 -10.59
N ASP A 145 1.07 3.65 -10.07
CA ASP A 145 1.50 2.31 -10.52
C ASP A 145 0.74 1.19 -9.80
N PHE A 146 0.26 1.45 -8.59
CA PHE A 146 -0.50 0.50 -7.79
C PHE A 146 -1.47 1.19 -6.84
N ILE A 147 -2.47 0.43 -6.39
CA ILE A 147 -3.39 0.83 -5.31
C ILE A 147 -3.41 -0.25 -4.24
N LEU A 148 -3.61 0.15 -2.99
CA LEU A 148 -3.86 -0.74 -1.87
C LEU A 148 -5.29 -0.54 -1.36
N LEU A 149 -6.14 -1.56 -1.57
CA LEU A 149 -7.48 -1.62 -1.00
C LEU A 149 -7.40 -2.13 0.44
N THR A 150 -7.49 -1.20 1.37
CA THR A 150 -7.38 -1.43 2.82
C THR A 150 -8.25 -0.43 3.59
N GLY A 151 -8.15 -0.38 4.91
CA GLY A 151 -8.85 0.61 5.73
C GLY A 151 -7.98 1.15 6.84
N ASN A 152 -8.05 2.45 7.05
CA ASN A 152 -7.47 3.09 8.23
C ASN A 152 -8.32 2.81 9.50
N PRO A 153 -7.79 3.02 10.71
CA PRO A 153 -8.54 2.84 11.95
C PRO A 153 -9.85 3.64 11.96
N GLY A 154 -10.96 2.97 12.32
CA GLY A 154 -12.27 3.63 12.46
C GLY A 154 -12.98 3.99 11.15
N THR A 155 -12.51 3.52 10.00
CA THR A 155 -13.15 3.85 8.70
C THR A 155 -14.24 2.86 8.28
N GLY A 156 -14.33 1.67 8.92
CA GLY A 156 -15.42 0.71 8.66
C GLY A 156 -15.22 -0.07 7.36
N VAL A 157 -14.07 -0.72 7.22
CA VAL A 157 -13.75 -1.54 6.05
C VAL A 157 -13.82 -3.02 6.40
N THR A 158 -14.63 -3.78 5.66
CA THR A 158 -14.76 -5.24 5.80
C THR A 158 -14.03 -5.99 4.69
N ASN A 159 -13.73 -7.28 4.92
CA ASN A 159 -13.12 -8.14 3.90
C ASN A 159 -14.03 -8.27 2.65
N ASP A 160 -15.34 -8.37 2.84
CA ASP A 160 -16.30 -8.44 1.73
C ASP A 160 -16.32 -7.14 0.90
N LEU A 161 -16.22 -5.97 1.55
CA LEU A 161 -16.12 -4.68 0.87
C LEU A 161 -14.80 -4.56 0.10
N ILE A 162 -13.70 -5.04 0.67
CA ILE A 162 -12.41 -5.10 -0.04
C ILE A 162 -12.57 -5.95 -1.29
N ALA A 163 -13.05 -7.20 -1.19
CA ALA A 163 -13.20 -8.10 -2.34
C ALA A 163 -14.11 -7.50 -3.44
N LYS A 164 -15.26 -6.92 -3.05
CA LYS A 164 -16.18 -6.24 -3.98
C LYS A 164 -15.49 -5.10 -4.72
N ASN A 165 -14.68 -4.30 -4.02
CA ASN A 165 -14.00 -3.17 -4.63
C ASN A 165 -12.71 -3.56 -5.38
N VAL A 166 -12.08 -4.70 -5.08
CA VAL A 166 -11.06 -5.32 -5.95
C VAL A 166 -11.67 -5.64 -7.32
N ALA A 167 -12.84 -6.27 -7.36
CA ALA A 167 -13.53 -6.57 -8.61
C ALA A 167 -13.96 -5.31 -9.39
N LEU A 168 -14.25 -4.20 -8.70
CA LEU A 168 -14.51 -2.91 -9.31
C LEU A 168 -13.21 -2.27 -9.84
N ALA A 169 -12.15 -2.28 -9.03
CA ALA A 169 -10.85 -1.75 -9.40
C ALA A 169 -10.29 -2.45 -10.64
N LYS A 170 -10.45 -3.78 -10.73
CA LYS A 170 -10.02 -4.57 -11.90
C LYS A 170 -10.62 -4.10 -13.23
N LYS A 171 -11.76 -3.39 -13.21
CA LYS A 171 -12.43 -2.86 -14.40
C LYS A 171 -12.01 -1.42 -14.73
N HIS A 172 -11.39 -0.71 -13.80
CA HIS A 172 -11.21 0.74 -13.90
C HIS A 172 -9.80 1.22 -13.53
N PHE A 173 -8.91 0.33 -13.09
CA PHE A 173 -7.52 0.63 -12.77
C PHE A 173 -6.58 -0.32 -13.51
N ASP A 174 -5.56 0.23 -14.15
CA ASP A 174 -4.65 -0.51 -15.03
C ASP A 174 -3.39 -1.01 -14.29
N GLY A 175 -3.09 -0.46 -13.12
CA GLY A 175 -1.92 -0.81 -12.30
C GLY A 175 -2.12 -2.07 -11.42
N ILE A 176 -1.15 -2.33 -10.54
CA ILE A 176 -1.19 -3.45 -9.60
C ILE A 176 -2.24 -3.18 -8.51
N ILE A 177 -3.05 -4.19 -8.19
CA ILE A 177 -4.06 -4.15 -7.14
C ILE A 177 -3.58 -4.97 -5.95
N ILE A 178 -3.33 -4.30 -4.81
CA ILE A 178 -3.01 -4.91 -3.53
C ILE A 178 -4.27 -4.87 -2.66
N ALA A 179 -4.56 -5.93 -1.92
CA ALA A 179 -5.77 -5.99 -1.10
C ALA A 179 -5.56 -6.74 0.22
N GLY A 180 -6.07 -6.18 1.31
CA GLY A 180 -6.03 -6.81 2.63
C GLY A 180 -6.15 -5.82 3.78
N LYS A 181 -5.91 -6.28 5.00
CA LYS A 181 -6.02 -5.50 6.23
C LYS A 181 -4.75 -5.62 7.05
N MET A 182 -4.36 -4.51 7.69
CA MET A 182 -3.28 -4.45 8.69
C MET A 182 -3.83 -4.54 10.13
N HIS A 183 -5.12 -4.23 10.30
CA HIS A 183 -5.84 -4.21 11.58
C HIS A 183 -7.35 -4.35 11.33
N SER A 184 -8.16 -4.39 12.39
CA SER A 184 -9.61 -4.60 12.30
C SER A 184 -10.40 -3.49 11.58
N SER A 185 -9.84 -2.27 11.43
CA SER A 185 -10.54 -1.06 10.91
C SER A 185 -11.81 -0.70 11.69
N GLY A 186 -11.95 -1.16 12.95
CA GLY A 186 -13.11 -0.97 13.81
C GLY A 186 -14.22 -2.01 13.60
N VAL A 187 -13.96 -3.09 12.85
CA VAL A 187 -14.93 -4.15 12.53
C VAL A 187 -14.53 -5.44 13.23
N ASP A 188 -15.53 -6.17 13.75
CA ASP A 188 -15.33 -7.48 14.38
C ASP A 188 -15.31 -8.60 13.34
N GLU A 189 -14.15 -8.79 12.71
CA GLU A 189 -13.87 -9.89 11.77
C GLU A 189 -12.37 -10.26 11.78
N PRO A 190 -11.98 -11.45 11.30
CA PRO A 190 -10.58 -11.82 11.17
C PRO A 190 -9.81 -10.84 10.28
N VAL A 191 -8.67 -10.34 10.79
CA VAL A 191 -7.79 -9.45 10.03
C VAL A 191 -7.09 -10.21 8.90
N VAL A 192 -6.70 -11.45 9.16
CA VAL A 192 -6.12 -12.37 8.17
C VAL A 192 -6.81 -13.73 8.23
N SER A 193 -7.14 -14.29 7.07
CA SER A 193 -7.61 -15.66 6.92
C SER A 193 -7.36 -16.15 5.50
N LEU A 194 -7.22 -17.47 5.34
CA LEU A 194 -7.15 -18.09 4.02
C LEU A 194 -8.39 -17.75 3.17
N LYS A 195 -9.57 -17.74 3.79
CA LYS A 195 -10.83 -17.39 3.13
C LYS A 195 -10.82 -15.96 2.56
N SER A 196 -10.38 -14.97 3.33
CA SER A 196 -10.31 -13.59 2.83
C SER A 196 -9.27 -13.45 1.71
N ALA A 197 -8.11 -14.11 1.83
CA ALA A 197 -7.10 -14.12 0.77
C ALA A 197 -7.64 -14.74 -0.53
N GLU A 198 -8.39 -15.84 -0.45
CA GLU A 198 -9.05 -16.47 -1.58
C GLU A 198 -10.05 -15.51 -2.24
N GLN A 199 -10.93 -14.88 -1.45
CA GLN A 199 -11.89 -13.87 -1.96
C GLN A 199 -11.18 -12.71 -2.70
N PHE A 200 -10.08 -12.19 -2.17
CA PHE A 200 -9.34 -11.09 -2.82
C PHE A 200 -8.71 -11.54 -4.14
N ILE A 201 -8.09 -12.72 -4.17
CA ILE A 201 -7.45 -13.28 -5.37
C ILE A 201 -8.49 -13.58 -6.46
N GLU A 202 -9.62 -14.19 -6.10
CA GLU A 202 -10.73 -14.47 -7.02
C GLU A 202 -11.35 -13.18 -7.58
N ALA A 203 -11.45 -12.13 -6.75
CA ALA A 203 -11.90 -10.82 -7.18
C ALA A 203 -10.91 -10.12 -8.15
N GLY A 204 -9.65 -10.55 -8.19
CA GLY A 204 -8.65 -10.05 -9.13
C GLY A 204 -7.47 -9.29 -8.51
N ALA A 205 -7.24 -9.41 -7.19
CA ALA A 205 -6.04 -8.87 -6.57
C ALA A 205 -4.77 -9.50 -7.14
N ASP A 206 -3.73 -8.71 -7.29
CA ASP A 206 -2.42 -9.16 -7.73
C ASP A 206 -1.52 -9.50 -6.53
N ILE A 207 -1.71 -8.80 -5.41
CA ILE A 207 -0.94 -8.96 -4.17
C ILE A 207 -1.91 -8.98 -2.99
N VAL A 208 -1.71 -9.91 -2.06
CA VAL A 208 -2.48 -9.98 -0.81
C VAL A 208 -1.69 -9.29 0.31
N LEU A 209 -2.33 -8.36 1.02
CA LEU A 209 -1.78 -7.76 2.23
C LEU A 209 -2.17 -8.56 3.46
N VAL A 210 -1.19 -8.83 4.32
CA VAL A 210 -1.37 -9.41 5.66
C VAL A 210 -0.62 -8.58 6.70
N PRO A 211 -1.02 -8.59 7.98
CA PRO A 211 -0.17 -8.07 9.04
C PRO A 211 1.12 -8.90 9.13
N ALA A 212 2.24 -8.25 9.36
CA ALA A 212 3.50 -8.95 9.62
C ALA A 212 3.40 -9.71 10.96
N VAL A 213 3.92 -10.94 10.98
CA VAL A 213 3.97 -11.72 12.23
C VAL A 213 4.81 -10.99 13.26
N GLY A 214 4.21 -10.77 14.43
CA GLY A 214 4.82 -10.01 15.53
C GLY A 214 4.28 -8.59 15.68
N THR A 215 3.33 -8.15 14.84
CA THR A 215 2.77 -6.80 14.89
C THR A 215 1.34 -6.75 15.42
N VAL A 216 0.50 -7.70 15.09
CA VAL A 216 -0.90 -7.79 15.52
C VAL A 216 -1.09 -9.01 16.42
N TRP A 217 -1.82 -8.81 17.51
CA TRP A 217 -2.11 -9.88 18.45
C TRP A 217 -2.86 -11.05 17.80
N GLY A 218 -2.41 -12.28 18.11
CA GLY A 218 -3.08 -13.51 17.67
C GLY A 218 -2.78 -13.94 16.24
N ILE A 219 -1.85 -13.29 15.55
CA ILE A 219 -1.39 -13.71 14.21
C ILE A 219 -0.06 -14.43 14.34
N ASP A 220 0.01 -15.67 13.86
CA ASP A 220 1.18 -16.53 13.94
C ASP A 220 1.77 -16.89 12.57
N ASP A 221 2.91 -17.58 12.60
CA ASP A 221 3.62 -18.01 11.40
C ASP A 221 2.80 -18.91 10.51
N GLN A 222 1.99 -19.81 11.09
CA GLN A 222 1.22 -20.79 10.34
C GLN A 222 0.15 -20.09 9.50
N GLN A 223 -0.60 -19.16 10.10
CA GLN A 223 -1.65 -18.41 9.41
C GLN A 223 -1.09 -17.61 8.22
N VAL A 224 0.04 -16.91 8.42
CA VAL A 224 0.66 -16.13 7.34
C VAL A 224 1.25 -17.07 6.27
N LYS A 225 1.89 -18.17 6.68
CA LYS A 225 2.46 -19.16 5.75
C LYS A 225 1.38 -19.81 4.86
N GLU A 226 0.22 -20.14 5.42
CA GLU A 226 -0.91 -20.69 4.65
C GLU A 226 -1.38 -19.71 3.57
N VAL A 227 -1.49 -18.42 3.89
CA VAL A 227 -1.85 -17.38 2.91
C VAL A 227 -0.76 -17.22 1.84
N VAL A 228 0.53 -17.22 2.23
CA VAL A 228 1.65 -17.12 1.30
C VAL A 228 1.65 -18.29 0.31
N ASP A 229 1.55 -19.53 0.81
CA ASP A 229 1.58 -20.74 -0.04
C ASP A 229 0.39 -20.76 -0.99
N PHE A 230 -0.79 -20.37 -0.51
CA PHE A 230 -1.98 -20.28 -1.34
C PHE A 230 -1.82 -19.20 -2.43
N ALA A 231 -1.42 -17.98 -2.08
CA ALA A 231 -1.22 -16.89 -3.04
C ALA A 231 -0.20 -17.27 -4.11
N HIS A 232 0.95 -17.83 -3.72
CA HIS A 232 1.98 -18.31 -4.65
C HIS A 232 1.48 -19.43 -5.54
N SER A 233 0.64 -20.36 -5.04
CA SER A 233 0.01 -21.40 -5.87
C SER A 233 -0.88 -20.85 -6.98
N LYS A 234 -1.44 -19.65 -6.77
CA LYS A 234 -2.25 -18.90 -7.75
C LYS A 234 -1.43 -17.92 -8.59
N GLY A 235 -0.10 -17.91 -8.43
CA GLY A 235 0.81 -17.00 -9.12
C GLY A 235 0.73 -15.54 -8.64
N LYS A 236 0.18 -15.33 -7.42
CA LYS A 236 0.05 -14.02 -6.77
C LYS A 236 1.17 -13.81 -5.76
N LEU A 237 1.37 -12.57 -5.29
CA LEU A 237 2.36 -12.20 -4.30
C LEU A 237 1.71 -11.86 -2.97
N VAL A 238 2.54 -11.76 -1.91
CA VAL A 238 2.11 -11.36 -0.58
C VAL A 238 2.97 -10.21 -0.08
N MET A 239 2.30 -9.20 0.50
CA MET A 239 2.91 -8.09 1.21
C MET A 239 2.57 -8.22 2.69
N SER A 240 3.55 -8.07 3.59
CA SER A 240 3.30 -8.01 5.02
C SER A 240 3.54 -6.61 5.56
N ALA A 241 2.60 -6.10 6.37
CA ALA A 241 2.68 -4.77 6.94
C ALA A 241 3.15 -4.80 8.40
N ILE A 242 4.18 -4.02 8.69
CA ILE A 242 4.56 -3.63 10.05
C ILE A 242 3.71 -2.42 10.39
N GLY A 243 2.72 -2.60 11.26
CA GLY A 243 1.72 -1.57 11.55
C GLY A 243 2.24 -0.43 12.44
N THR A 244 1.41 0.61 12.59
CA THR A 244 1.70 1.80 13.41
C THR A 244 2.00 1.49 14.88
N SER A 245 1.55 0.33 15.39
CA SER A 245 1.89 -0.12 16.76
C SER A 245 3.39 -0.37 16.98
N GLN A 246 4.18 -0.46 15.92
CA GLN A 246 5.64 -0.60 15.95
C GLN A 246 6.37 0.72 15.67
N GLU A 247 5.66 1.81 15.42
CA GLU A 247 6.29 3.15 15.36
C GLU A 247 7.02 3.44 16.67
N SER A 248 8.22 3.98 16.56
CA SER A 248 9.14 4.18 17.70
C SER A 248 9.72 2.90 18.30
N ALA A 249 9.49 1.72 17.75
CA ALA A 249 10.21 0.51 18.13
C ALA A 249 11.70 0.61 17.77
N GLN A 250 12.54 -0.11 18.52
CA GLN A 250 13.97 -0.16 18.19
C GLN A 250 14.19 -0.82 16.82
N PRO A 251 15.20 -0.39 16.04
CA PRO A 251 15.47 -0.94 14.70
C PRO A 251 15.60 -2.47 14.67
N GLU A 252 16.16 -3.05 15.71
CA GLU A 252 16.36 -4.51 15.83
C GLU A 252 15.02 -5.27 15.86
N VAL A 253 13.98 -4.67 16.46
CA VAL A 253 12.63 -5.25 16.50
C VAL A 253 12.03 -5.27 15.08
N ILE A 254 12.14 -4.15 14.37
CA ILE A 254 11.65 -4.03 12.98
C ILE A 254 12.39 -5.01 12.06
N GLN A 255 13.71 -5.09 12.19
CA GLN A 255 14.54 -6.03 11.42
C GLN A 255 14.15 -7.48 11.69
N ALA A 256 13.95 -7.86 12.97
CA ALA A 256 13.54 -9.21 13.34
C ALA A 256 12.18 -9.59 12.73
N ILE A 257 11.21 -8.67 12.75
CA ILE A 257 9.90 -8.85 12.12
C ILE A 257 10.05 -9.03 10.61
N GLY A 258 10.78 -8.15 9.92
CA GLY A 258 11.00 -8.23 8.47
C GLY A 258 11.68 -9.55 8.06
N ILE A 259 12.72 -9.98 8.78
CA ILE A 259 13.41 -11.26 8.51
C ILE A 259 12.45 -12.44 8.72
N ARG A 260 11.65 -12.45 9.79
CA ARG A 260 10.68 -13.50 10.05
C ARG A 260 9.67 -13.64 8.91
N ASN A 261 9.10 -12.54 8.45
CA ASN A 261 8.11 -12.55 7.36
C ASN A 261 8.75 -12.95 6.02
N LYS A 262 9.98 -12.54 5.74
CA LYS A 262 10.74 -13.02 4.58
C LYS A 262 10.96 -14.54 4.63
N ILE A 263 11.27 -15.12 5.80
CA ILE A 263 11.42 -16.58 5.96
C ILE A 263 10.11 -17.31 5.62
N LEU A 264 8.96 -16.71 5.91
CA LEU A 264 7.64 -17.26 5.56
C LEU A 264 7.34 -17.18 4.05
N GLY A 265 8.13 -16.44 3.28
CA GLY A 265 7.99 -16.31 1.83
C GLY A 265 7.26 -15.05 1.39
N VAL A 266 7.09 -14.05 2.26
CA VAL A 266 6.51 -12.75 1.91
C VAL A 266 7.40 -12.03 0.90
N ASP A 267 6.79 -11.43 -0.13
CA ASP A 267 7.49 -10.81 -1.27
C ASP A 267 7.84 -9.34 -1.03
N ILE A 268 6.98 -8.61 -0.31
CA ILE A 268 7.14 -7.18 -0.01
C ILE A 268 7.05 -6.98 1.50
N GLN A 269 8.02 -6.28 2.06
CA GLN A 269 8.04 -5.84 3.46
C GLN A 269 7.54 -4.38 3.51
N HIS A 270 6.40 -4.15 4.16
CA HIS A 270 5.79 -2.81 4.29
C HIS A 270 5.84 -2.31 5.72
#